data_18f7a911cbb70f9672a3aad454cda3fa
#
_entry.id   18f7a911cbb70f9672a3aad454cda3fa
#
_cell.length_a   1.000
_cell.length_b   1.000
_cell.length_c   1.000
_cell.angle_alpha   90.00
_cell.angle_beta   90.00
_cell.angle_gamma   90.00
#
_symmetry.space_group_name_H-M   'P 1'
#
loop_
_entity.id
_entity.type
_entity.pdbx_description
1 polymer ?
#
loop_
_entity_poly.entity_id
_entity_poly.type
_entity_poly.pdbx_seq_one_letter_code
_entity_poly.pdbx_strand_id
1 'polypeptide(L)'
;MIKLIAIDLDGTLLNAQKEVSQANRQALAYAKSKGVKVVLCTGRPYFAMKHFLADLGLVDPEDYIVTFNGGMVQKAQNGQVLVSNTLGTSDVLAWYQVTQDLDLPINVIDADRLYEPTTYPAGYPSLYLENVTNVPSVVQDYRTFDPDHAFNKFVIVTTQEHLDAQIPKLDPAFKDQYAVFKSRSFFLEVMKKGVSKGDTLAKLGELLDISPQEMMTMGDQENDLSMIELAGLGVAMGNATDQVKEAAQYVSLTNEEDGVAHAIHKFIV
;
A
#
# COMPACT_ATOMS: atom_id res chain seq x y z
N MET A 1 -24.17 7.39 -8.95
CA MET A 1 -23.49 6.60 -10.02
C MET A 1 -22.02 6.54 -9.68
N ILE A 2 -21.38 5.38 -9.81
CA ILE A 2 -19.95 5.20 -9.52
C ILE A 2 -19.12 5.91 -10.60
N LYS A 3 -18.17 6.74 -10.18
CA LYS A 3 -17.23 7.47 -11.06
C LYS A 3 -15.78 7.00 -10.89
N LEU A 4 -15.46 6.38 -9.75
CA LEU A 4 -14.13 5.89 -9.45
C LEU A 4 -14.22 4.51 -8.79
N ILE A 5 -13.34 3.61 -9.21
CA ILE A 5 -13.13 2.31 -8.58
C ILE A 5 -11.68 2.28 -8.06
N ALA A 6 -11.50 2.05 -6.76
CA ALA A 6 -10.19 1.84 -6.17
C ALA A 6 -10.04 0.38 -5.75
N ILE A 7 -8.95 -0.26 -6.16
CA ILE A 7 -8.77 -1.70 -6.07
C ILE A 7 -7.43 -2.01 -5.42
N ASP A 8 -7.43 -2.80 -4.35
CA ASP A 8 -6.20 -3.40 -3.83
C ASP A 8 -5.63 -4.43 -4.82
N LEU A 9 -4.37 -4.73 -4.67
CA LEU A 9 -3.65 -5.60 -5.59
C LEU A 9 -3.53 -7.04 -5.07
N ASP A 10 -2.83 -7.22 -3.92
CA ASP A 10 -2.45 -8.53 -3.41
C ASP A 10 -3.56 -9.20 -2.60
N GLY A 11 -4.17 -10.26 -3.09
CA GLY A 11 -5.34 -10.90 -2.48
C GLY A 11 -6.68 -10.32 -2.95
N THR A 12 -6.65 -9.28 -3.79
CA THR A 12 -7.83 -8.67 -4.38
C THR A 12 -7.84 -8.79 -5.90
N LEU A 13 -6.99 -8.04 -6.62
CA LEU A 13 -6.92 -8.09 -8.09
C LEU A 13 -6.08 -9.27 -8.58
N LEU A 14 -5.03 -9.63 -7.84
CA LEU A 14 -4.10 -10.71 -8.17
C LEU A 14 -4.57 -12.05 -7.58
N ASN A 15 -4.45 -13.11 -8.40
CA ASN A 15 -4.59 -14.49 -7.96
C ASN A 15 -3.34 -15.00 -7.21
N ALA A 16 -3.33 -16.27 -6.78
CA ALA A 16 -2.21 -16.89 -6.06
C ALA A 16 -0.91 -16.95 -6.90
N GLN A 17 -1.02 -16.94 -8.23
CA GLN A 17 0.10 -16.90 -9.17
C GLN A 17 0.65 -15.48 -9.37
N LYS A 18 0.07 -14.49 -8.69
CA LYS A 18 0.38 -13.05 -8.85
C LYS A 18 0.08 -12.50 -10.24
N GLU A 19 -0.96 -13.02 -10.85
CA GLU A 19 -1.45 -12.62 -12.17
C GLU A 19 -2.85 -12.01 -12.08
N VAL A 20 -3.16 -11.10 -13.00
CA VAL A 20 -4.52 -10.60 -13.22
C VAL A 20 -5.21 -11.51 -14.23
N SER A 21 -6.35 -12.08 -13.86
CA SER A 21 -7.12 -12.95 -14.74
C SER A 21 -7.64 -12.21 -15.99
N GLN A 22 -7.99 -12.97 -17.03
CA GLN A 22 -8.59 -12.39 -18.24
C GLN A 22 -9.94 -11.74 -17.95
N ALA A 23 -10.76 -12.32 -17.06
CA ALA A 23 -12.04 -11.75 -16.67
C ALA A 23 -11.89 -10.41 -15.96
N ASN A 24 -10.96 -10.31 -14.99
CA ASN A 24 -10.66 -9.08 -14.30
C ASN A 24 -10.13 -8.00 -15.28
N ARG A 25 -9.23 -8.34 -16.22
CA ARG A 25 -8.76 -7.40 -17.26
C ARG A 25 -9.91 -6.84 -18.09
N GLN A 26 -10.82 -7.70 -18.54
CA GLN A 26 -11.97 -7.28 -19.34
C GLN A 26 -12.94 -6.40 -18.55
N ALA A 27 -13.17 -6.70 -17.28
CA ALA A 27 -14.02 -5.91 -16.41
C ALA A 27 -13.43 -4.51 -16.14
N LEU A 28 -12.12 -4.39 -15.92
CA LEU A 28 -11.44 -3.10 -15.78
C LEU A 28 -11.55 -2.26 -17.04
N ALA A 29 -11.30 -2.86 -18.21
CA ALA A 29 -11.46 -2.19 -19.50
C ALA A 29 -12.91 -1.76 -19.74
N TYR A 30 -13.89 -2.59 -19.36
CA TYR A 30 -15.31 -2.26 -19.43
C TYR A 30 -15.64 -1.05 -18.53
N ALA A 31 -15.23 -1.04 -17.27
CA ALA A 31 -15.44 0.09 -16.36
C ALA A 31 -14.85 1.39 -16.95
N LYS A 32 -13.62 1.32 -17.47
CA LYS A 32 -12.94 2.43 -18.13
C LYS A 32 -13.71 2.93 -19.36
N SER A 33 -14.28 2.03 -20.17
CA SER A 33 -15.11 2.37 -21.32
C SER A 33 -16.41 3.11 -20.98
N LYS A 34 -16.89 2.95 -19.75
CA LYS A 34 -18.04 3.66 -19.17
C LYS A 34 -17.65 5.02 -18.56
N GLY A 35 -16.39 5.43 -18.68
CA GLY A 35 -15.87 6.66 -18.10
C GLY A 35 -15.58 6.59 -16.61
N VAL A 36 -15.58 5.38 -16.02
CA VAL A 36 -15.21 5.16 -14.61
C VAL A 36 -13.68 5.13 -14.49
N LYS A 37 -13.14 5.92 -13.58
CA LYS A 37 -11.72 5.92 -13.30
C LYS A 37 -11.35 4.66 -12.50
N VAL A 38 -10.29 3.97 -12.92
CA VAL A 38 -9.76 2.79 -12.24
C VAL A 38 -8.44 3.16 -11.60
N VAL A 39 -8.35 2.98 -10.27
CA VAL A 39 -7.19 3.34 -9.45
C VAL A 39 -6.72 2.10 -8.69
N LEU A 40 -5.47 1.70 -8.89
CA LEU A 40 -4.87 0.67 -8.04
C LEU A 40 -4.39 1.30 -6.74
N CYS A 41 -4.72 0.67 -5.59
CA CYS A 41 -4.35 1.11 -4.25
C CYS A 41 -3.52 0.04 -3.56
N THR A 42 -2.20 0.20 -3.49
CA THR A 42 -1.29 -0.88 -3.07
C THR A 42 -0.25 -0.41 -2.03
N GLY A 43 0.27 -1.36 -1.24
CA GLY A 43 1.46 -1.15 -0.40
C GLY A 43 2.77 -1.10 -1.18
N ARG A 44 2.75 -1.47 -2.47
CA ARG A 44 3.94 -1.50 -3.33
C ARG A 44 4.35 -0.10 -3.78
N PRO A 45 5.66 0.11 -4.07
CA PRO A 45 6.15 1.34 -4.69
C PRO A 45 5.78 1.40 -6.18
N TYR A 46 5.75 2.60 -6.76
CA TYR A 46 5.40 2.84 -8.16
C TYR A 46 6.23 2.02 -9.14
N PHE A 47 7.54 1.90 -8.92
CA PHE A 47 8.42 1.15 -9.83
C PHE A 47 8.03 -0.32 -9.95
N ALA A 48 7.49 -0.93 -8.88
CA ALA A 48 6.99 -2.31 -8.88
C ALA A 48 5.62 -2.44 -9.57
N MET A 49 4.95 -1.33 -9.86
CA MET A 49 3.61 -1.31 -10.46
C MET A 49 3.61 -1.05 -11.96
N LYS A 50 4.71 -0.53 -12.53
CA LYS A 50 4.76 -0.10 -13.94
C LYS A 50 4.26 -1.16 -14.94
N HIS A 51 4.66 -2.41 -14.75
CA HIS A 51 4.24 -3.48 -15.66
C HIS A 51 2.75 -3.79 -15.53
N PHE A 52 2.16 -3.79 -14.31
CA PHE A 52 0.73 -3.99 -14.13
C PHE A 52 -0.07 -2.84 -14.76
N LEU A 53 0.36 -1.60 -14.56
CA LEU A 53 -0.32 -0.44 -15.13
C LEU A 53 -0.32 -0.50 -16.67
N ALA A 54 0.81 -0.85 -17.28
CA ALA A 54 0.92 -1.00 -18.73
C ALA A 54 0.05 -2.15 -19.24
N ASP A 55 0.11 -3.31 -18.62
CA ASP A 55 -0.65 -4.50 -18.98
C ASP A 55 -2.18 -4.32 -18.87
N LEU A 56 -2.62 -3.46 -17.96
CA LEU A 56 -4.03 -3.17 -17.72
C LEU A 56 -4.53 -1.94 -18.51
N GLY A 57 -3.67 -1.28 -19.30
CA GLY A 57 -4.03 -0.06 -20.03
C GLY A 57 -4.37 1.12 -19.10
N LEU A 58 -3.74 1.17 -17.92
CA LEU A 58 -3.90 2.23 -16.91
C LEU A 58 -2.71 3.19 -16.96
N VAL A 59 -2.38 3.70 -18.15
CA VAL A 59 -1.22 4.58 -18.39
C VAL A 59 -1.60 5.85 -19.16
N ASP A 60 -2.89 6.18 -19.24
CA ASP A 60 -3.34 7.44 -19.82
C ASP A 60 -2.97 8.63 -18.91
N PRO A 61 -2.89 9.87 -19.43
CA PRO A 61 -2.57 11.06 -18.63
C PRO A 61 -3.48 11.28 -17.41
N GLU A 62 -4.71 10.77 -17.49
CA GLU A 62 -5.73 10.89 -16.45
C GLU A 62 -5.90 9.61 -15.61
N ASP A 63 -4.95 8.68 -15.68
CA ASP A 63 -4.90 7.52 -14.81
C ASP A 63 -4.00 7.80 -13.58
N TYR A 64 -4.40 7.26 -12.45
CA TYR A 64 -3.76 7.50 -11.15
C TYR A 64 -3.50 6.17 -10.44
N ILE A 65 -2.55 6.20 -9.51
CA ILE A 65 -2.24 5.09 -8.61
C ILE A 65 -2.00 5.62 -7.20
N VAL A 66 -2.48 4.88 -6.21
CA VAL A 66 -2.15 5.07 -4.80
C VAL A 66 -1.13 4.01 -4.40
N THR A 67 0.04 4.45 -3.94
CA THR A 67 1.17 3.59 -3.57
C THR A 67 1.51 3.72 -2.09
N PHE A 68 2.33 2.79 -1.56
CA PHE A 68 2.77 2.80 -0.18
C PHE A 68 1.61 2.86 0.84
N ASN A 69 0.53 2.08 0.63
CA ASN A 69 -0.65 2.06 1.51
C ASN A 69 -1.26 3.44 1.76
N GLY A 70 -1.23 4.34 0.76
CA GLY A 70 -1.68 5.72 0.89
C GLY A 70 -0.54 6.73 1.12
N GLY A 71 0.71 6.29 1.08
CA GLY A 71 1.86 7.20 1.19
C GLY A 71 1.92 8.22 0.05
N MET A 72 1.48 7.83 -1.15
CA MET A 72 1.50 8.70 -2.34
C MET A 72 0.30 8.52 -3.24
N VAL A 73 -0.11 9.61 -3.90
CA VAL A 73 -0.87 9.59 -5.16
C VAL A 73 0.05 10.00 -6.28
N GLN A 74 0.08 9.21 -7.33
CA GLN A 74 0.94 9.46 -8.48
C GLN A 74 0.15 9.34 -9.80
N LYS A 75 0.58 10.07 -10.83
CA LYS A 75 0.14 9.80 -12.22
C LYS A 75 0.62 8.40 -12.61
N ALA A 76 -0.27 7.56 -13.07
CA ALA A 76 0.07 6.18 -13.42
C ALA A 76 0.99 6.10 -14.64
N GLN A 77 0.93 7.07 -15.54
CA GLN A 77 1.72 7.13 -16.75
C GLN A 77 3.23 7.28 -16.49
N ASN A 78 3.61 8.16 -15.56
CA ASN A 78 5.02 8.59 -15.42
C ASN A 78 5.52 8.65 -13.96
N GLY A 79 4.67 8.34 -12.98
CA GLY A 79 5.01 8.38 -11.56
C GLY A 79 5.05 9.78 -10.94
N GLN A 80 4.61 10.82 -11.67
CA GLN A 80 4.55 12.18 -11.12
C GLN A 80 3.73 12.20 -9.84
N VAL A 81 4.34 12.67 -8.75
CA VAL A 81 3.72 12.76 -7.44
C VAL A 81 2.73 13.92 -7.38
N LEU A 82 1.51 13.66 -6.95
CA LEU A 82 0.45 14.64 -6.75
C LEU A 82 0.16 14.87 -5.27
N VAL A 83 0.20 13.80 -4.48
CA VAL A 83 0.06 13.83 -3.01
C VAL A 83 1.20 13.00 -2.44
N SER A 84 1.85 13.52 -1.41
CA SER A 84 2.93 12.84 -0.69
C SER A 84 2.73 13.00 0.81
N ASN A 85 2.77 11.87 1.53
CA ASN A 85 2.75 11.81 2.98
C ASN A 85 4.00 11.06 3.42
N THR A 86 5.09 11.80 3.65
CA THR A 86 6.42 11.25 3.89
C THR A 86 6.90 11.44 5.32
N LEU A 87 7.87 10.63 5.70
CA LEU A 87 8.73 10.76 6.87
C LEU A 87 9.98 11.53 6.48
N GLY A 88 10.62 12.20 7.41
CA GLY A 88 11.86 12.93 7.19
C GLY A 88 13.10 12.21 7.73
N THR A 89 14.27 12.78 7.49
CA THR A 89 15.56 12.27 8.02
C THR A 89 15.58 12.21 9.54
N SER A 90 14.93 13.15 10.23
CA SER A 90 14.81 13.10 11.70
C SER A 90 14.05 11.86 12.19
N ASP A 91 13.00 11.45 11.45
CA ASP A 91 12.24 10.23 11.77
C ASP A 91 13.10 8.99 11.56
N VAL A 92 13.89 8.96 10.48
CA VAL A 92 14.84 7.86 10.21
C VAL A 92 15.81 7.69 11.38
N LEU A 93 16.41 8.79 11.85
CA LEU A 93 17.39 8.74 12.93
C LEU A 93 16.77 8.29 14.25
N ALA A 94 15.56 8.78 14.57
CA ALA A 94 14.83 8.36 15.76
C ALA A 94 14.52 6.86 15.73
N TRP A 95 13.99 6.35 14.62
CA TRP A 95 13.70 4.92 14.45
C TRP A 95 14.96 4.05 14.40
N TYR A 96 16.02 4.53 13.76
CA TYR A 96 17.31 3.81 13.73
C TYR A 96 17.86 3.60 15.13
N GLN A 97 17.83 4.64 15.99
CA GLN A 97 18.28 4.51 17.38
C GLN A 97 17.44 3.47 18.15
N VAL A 98 16.12 3.59 18.11
CA VAL A 98 15.22 2.66 18.81
C VAL A 98 15.39 1.22 18.33
N THR A 99 15.54 1.03 17.02
CA THR A 99 15.73 -0.32 16.47
C THR A 99 17.08 -0.93 16.84
N GLN A 100 18.14 -0.11 16.96
CA GLN A 100 19.43 -0.60 17.50
C GLN A 100 19.29 -1.05 18.97
N ASP A 101 18.59 -0.28 19.81
CA ASP A 101 18.37 -0.60 21.22
C ASP A 101 17.50 -1.87 21.42
N LEU A 102 16.71 -2.23 20.43
CA LEU A 102 15.82 -3.40 20.44
C LEU A 102 16.34 -4.59 19.61
N ASP A 103 17.57 -4.54 19.12
CA ASP A 103 18.14 -5.55 18.21
C ASP A 103 17.26 -5.81 16.97
N LEU A 104 16.58 -4.80 16.45
CA LEU A 104 15.72 -4.89 15.29
C LEU A 104 16.41 -4.34 14.03
N PRO A 105 16.40 -5.07 12.89
CA PRO A 105 16.92 -4.55 11.64
C PRO A 105 15.92 -3.57 11.01
N ILE A 106 16.38 -2.40 10.62
CA ILE A 106 15.54 -1.42 9.92
C ILE A 106 16.11 -1.13 8.53
N ASN A 107 15.21 -1.06 7.54
CA ASN A 107 15.47 -0.49 6.22
C ASN A 107 14.53 0.69 6.00
N VAL A 108 14.99 1.70 5.29
CA VAL A 108 14.16 2.87 4.95
C VAL A 108 13.96 2.93 3.43
N ILE A 109 12.77 3.34 2.99
CA ILE A 109 12.36 3.27 1.60
C ILE A 109 11.83 4.64 1.18
N ASP A 110 12.39 5.18 0.10
CA ASP A 110 11.85 6.34 -0.59
C ASP A 110 11.09 5.94 -1.88
N ALA A 111 10.80 6.90 -2.74
CA ALA A 111 10.06 6.65 -3.98
C ALA A 111 10.81 5.72 -4.96
N ASP A 112 12.14 5.65 -4.87
CA ASP A 112 13.00 5.05 -5.89
C ASP A 112 13.70 3.77 -5.42
N ARG A 113 14.01 3.65 -4.12
CA ARG A 113 14.84 2.56 -3.61
C ARG A 113 14.69 2.29 -2.13
N LEU A 114 15.30 1.19 -1.71
CA LEU A 114 15.53 0.83 -0.33
C LEU A 114 16.95 1.21 0.08
N TYR A 115 17.10 1.73 1.28
CA TYR A 115 18.39 1.99 1.92
C TYR A 115 18.59 1.00 3.06
N GLU A 116 19.73 0.31 3.01
CA GLU A 116 20.21 -0.54 4.08
C GLU A 116 21.17 0.26 4.97
N PRO A 117 21.14 0.10 6.29
CA PRO A 117 22.13 0.74 7.15
C PRO A 117 23.52 0.15 6.92
N THR A 118 24.57 0.87 7.28
CA THR A 118 25.95 0.34 7.21
C THR A 118 26.17 -0.86 8.14
N THR A 119 25.37 -0.98 9.19
CA THR A 119 25.42 -2.10 10.13
C THR A 119 24.03 -2.43 10.64
N TYR A 120 23.69 -3.72 10.67
CA TYR A 120 22.53 -4.24 11.39
C TYR A 120 22.92 -4.65 12.81
N PRO A 121 21.97 -4.81 13.74
CA PRO A 121 22.23 -5.41 15.05
C PRO A 121 22.86 -6.78 14.91
N ALA A 122 23.83 -7.10 15.78
CA ALA A 122 24.58 -8.36 15.72
C ALA A 122 23.65 -9.58 15.83
N GLY A 123 23.69 -10.45 14.84
CA GLY A 123 22.84 -11.65 14.78
C GLY A 123 21.44 -11.44 14.19
N TYR A 124 21.06 -10.20 13.85
CA TYR A 124 19.73 -9.86 13.32
C TYR A 124 19.82 -9.01 12.03
N PRO A 125 20.30 -9.60 10.91
CA PRO A 125 20.23 -8.92 9.61
C PRO A 125 18.78 -8.77 9.16
N SER A 126 18.53 -7.82 8.27
CA SER A 126 17.21 -7.68 7.65
C SER A 126 16.93 -8.84 6.68
N LEU A 127 15.75 -9.43 6.79
CA LEU A 127 15.25 -10.45 5.87
C LEU A 127 14.44 -9.84 4.71
N TYR A 128 14.45 -8.51 4.54
CA TYR A 128 13.60 -7.83 3.55
C TYR A 128 13.91 -8.28 2.13
N LEU A 129 15.17 -8.23 1.70
CA LEU A 129 15.58 -8.56 0.32
C LEU A 129 15.48 -10.06 0.00
N GLU A 130 15.40 -10.91 1.00
CA GLU A 130 15.10 -12.34 0.82
C GLU A 130 13.61 -12.58 0.49
N ASN A 131 12.74 -11.68 0.94
CA ASN A 131 11.29 -11.79 0.81
C ASN A 131 10.67 -10.87 -0.24
N VAL A 132 11.40 -9.85 -0.69
CA VAL A 132 10.94 -8.87 -1.68
C VAL A 132 12.00 -8.74 -2.77
N THR A 133 11.68 -9.22 -3.96
CA THR A 133 12.58 -9.22 -5.11
C THR A 133 12.46 -7.95 -5.95
N ASN A 134 13.51 -7.66 -6.74
CA ASN A 134 13.53 -6.55 -7.71
C ASN A 134 13.37 -5.16 -7.10
N VAL A 135 13.84 -4.97 -5.86
CA VAL A 135 13.89 -3.66 -5.21
C VAL A 135 15.30 -3.10 -5.35
N PRO A 136 15.48 -1.95 -6.01
CA PRO A 136 16.76 -1.26 -6.01
C PRO A 136 17.19 -0.97 -4.58
N SER A 137 18.39 -1.37 -4.18
CA SER A 137 18.90 -1.12 -2.83
C SER A 137 20.30 -0.50 -2.85
N VAL A 138 20.62 0.23 -1.79
CA VAL A 138 21.94 0.81 -1.56
C VAL A 138 22.23 0.83 -0.06
N VAL A 139 23.48 0.56 0.30
CA VAL A 139 23.95 0.71 1.69
C VAL A 139 24.35 2.16 1.94
N GLN A 140 23.79 2.77 2.98
CA GLN A 140 24.09 4.16 3.35
C GLN A 140 24.07 4.36 4.86
N ASP A 141 25.01 5.17 5.37
CA ASP A 141 24.92 5.67 6.74
C ASP A 141 23.74 6.64 6.85
N TYR A 142 22.74 6.29 7.64
CA TYR A 142 21.52 7.09 7.81
C TYR A 142 21.77 8.50 8.36
N ARG A 143 22.90 8.70 9.03
CA ARG A 143 23.34 10.03 9.54
C ARG A 143 23.81 10.97 8.42
N THR A 144 24.01 10.46 7.21
CA THR A 144 24.46 11.23 6.04
C THR A 144 23.35 11.62 5.08
N PHE A 145 22.10 11.30 5.41
CA PHE A 145 20.96 11.76 4.61
C PHE A 145 20.82 13.28 4.65
N ASP A 146 20.41 13.84 3.52
CA ASP A 146 20.02 15.25 3.45
C ASP A 146 18.86 15.48 4.45
N PRO A 147 18.87 16.57 5.25
CA PRO A 147 17.78 16.90 6.16
C PRO A 147 16.40 16.97 5.51
N ASP A 148 16.34 17.34 4.23
CA ASP A 148 15.10 17.47 3.46
C ASP A 148 14.74 16.19 2.70
N HIS A 149 15.50 15.10 2.85
CA HIS A 149 15.19 13.83 2.21
C HIS A 149 13.88 13.25 2.75
N ALA A 150 13.02 12.82 1.83
CA ALA A 150 11.69 12.31 2.14
C ALA A 150 11.63 10.78 1.94
N PHE A 151 11.11 10.08 2.93
CA PHE A 151 10.94 8.63 2.93
C PHE A 151 9.47 8.25 2.98
N ASN A 152 9.10 7.18 2.29
CA ASN A 152 7.71 6.72 2.24
C ASN A 152 7.35 5.81 3.40
N LYS A 153 8.26 4.91 3.77
CA LYS A 153 8.09 4.00 4.90
C LYS A 153 9.42 3.45 5.40
N PHE A 154 9.40 2.99 6.63
CA PHE A 154 10.45 2.11 7.16
C PHE A 154 9.90 0.70 7.28
N VAL A 155 10.77 -0.29 7.12
CA VAL A 155 10.43 -1.70 7.23
C VAL A 155 11.41 -2.39 8.16
N ILE A 156 10.86 -3.19 9.05
CA ILE A 156 11.61 -4.02 10.00
C ILE A 156 11.20 -5.46 9.72
N VAL A 157 12.12 -6.23 9.17
CA VAL A 157 11.85 -7.59 8.72
C VAL A 157 12.85 -8.54 9.36
N THR A 158 12.35 -9.38 10.25
CA THR A 158 13.12 -10.38 11.00
C THR A 158 12.25 -11.61 11.24
N THR A 159 12.68 -12.56 12.06
CA THR A 159 11.83 -13.70 12.40
C THR A 159 10.59 -13.25 13.18
N GLN A 160 9.46 -13.93 12.98
CA GLN A 160 8.23 -13.61 13.71
C GLN A 160 8.43 -13.62 15.21
N GLU A 161 9.12 -14.65 15.74
CA GLU A 161 9.39 -14.79 17.16
C GLU A 161 10.15 -13.58 17.73
N HIS A 162 11.22 -13.14 17.03
CA HIS A 162 12.00 -11.99 17.45
C HIS A 162 11.18 -10.71 17.40
N LEU A 163 10.45 -10.49 16.32
CA LEU A 163 9.61 -9.32 16.15
C LEU A 163 8.54 -9.23 17.26
N ASP A 164 7.86 -10.34 17.56
CA ASP A 164 6.83 -10.41 18.61
C ASP A 164 7.39 -10.17 20.01
N ALA A 165 8.63 -10.55 20.26
CA ALA A 165 9.31 -10.31 21.53
C ALA A 165 9.76 -8.84 21.72
N GLN A 166 10.01 -8.10 20.62
CA GLN A 166 10.54 -6.74 20.69
C GLN A 166 9.47 -5.65 20.56
N ILE A 167 8.42 -5.84 19.72
CA ILE A 167 7.34 -4.83 19.53
C ILE A 167 6.71 -4.34 20.84
N PRO A 168 6.45 -5.19 21.86
CA PRO A 168 5.90 -4.73 23.15
C PRO A 168 6.80 -3.77 23.92
N LYS A 169 8.10 -3.75 23.62
CA LYS A 169 9.10 -2.89 24.28
C LYS A 169 9.21 -1.51 23.62
N LEU A 170 8.61 -1.31 22.46
CA LEU A 170 8.52 0.00 21.82
C LEU A 170 7.77 0.97 22.73
N ASP A 171 8.36 2.16 22.93
CA ASP A 171 7.69 3.23 23.66
C ASP A 171 6.34 3.55 23.00
N PRO A 172 5.24 3.56 23.76
CA PRO A 172 3.92 3.93 23.25
C PRO A 172 3.90 5.27 22.49
N ALA A 173 4.76 6.23 22.86
CA ALA A 173 4.89 7.51 22.17
C ALA A 173 5.24 7.36 20.68
N PHE A 174 5.98 6.32 20.28
CA PHE A 174 6.24 6.03 18.86
C PHE A 174 4.96 5.62 18.13
N LYS A 175 4.11 4.80 18.74
CA LYS A 175 2.80 4.42 18.18
C LYS A 175 1.84 5.61 18.07
N ASP A 176 2.05 6.62 18.92
CA ASP A 176 1.25 7.86 18.86
C ASP A 176 1.73 8.83 17.78
N GLN A 177 2.99 8.75 17.36
CA GLN A 177 3.57 9.62 16.33
C GLN A 177 3.53 9.03 14.93
N TYR A 178 3.53 7.69 14.82
CA TYR A 178 3.62 6.95 13.56
C TYR A 178 2.49 5.95 13.42
N ALA A 179 2.16 5.61 12.16
CA ALA A 179 1.38 4.43 11.84
C ALA A 179 2.32 3.21 11.86
N VAL A 180 2.18 2.35 12.87
CA VAL A 180 3.02 1.15 13.07
C VAL A 180 2.13 -0.08 13.02
N PHE A 181 2.32 -0.93 12.04
CA PHE A 181 1.49 -2.11 11.84
C PHE A 181 2.27 -3.26 11.19
N LYS A 182 1.79 -4.49 11.40
CA LYS A 182 2.30 -5.66 10.69
C LYS A 182 1.56 -5.84 9.37
N SER A 183 2.27 -5.85 8.25
CA SER A 183 1.72 -6.24 6.95
C SER A 183 1.82 -7.75 6.69
N ARG A 184 2.71 -8.44 7.44
CA ARG A 184 2.82 -9.91 7.55
C ARG A 184 3.30 -10.23 8.96
N SER A 185 3.21 -11.49 9.38
CA SER A 185 3.60 -11.90 10.75
C SER A 185 5.04 -11.50 11.15
N PHE A 186 5.94 -11.39 10.17
CA PHE A 186 7.36 -11.08 10.34
C PHE A 186 7.79 -9.75 9.67
N PHE A 187 6.83 -8.94 9.19
CA PHE A 187 7.01 -7.60 8.62
C PHE A 187 6.35 -6.56 9.50
N LEU A 188 7.12 -5.63 10.06
CA LEU A 188 6.61 -4.42 10.67
C LEU A 188 6.86 -3.24 9.73
N GLU A 189 5.83 -2.47 9.47
CA GLU A 189 5.90 -1.25 8.67
C GLU A 189 5.68 -0.02 9.54
N VAL A 190 6.42 1.03 9.25
CA VAL A 190 6.31 2.34 9.90
C VAL A 190 6.07 3.38 8.82
N MET A 191 4.99 4.12 8.98
CA MET A 191 4.59 5.19 8.08
C MET A 191 4.23 6.44 8.86
N LYS A 192 4.09 7.56 8.17
CA LYS A 192 3.57 8.78 8.77
C LYS A 192 2.17 8.52 9.32
N LYS A 193 1.89 9.02 10.53
CA LYS A 193 0.56 8.90 11.14
C LYS A 193 -0.51 9.59 10.30
N GLY A 194 -1.71 9.02 10.28
CA GLY A 194 -2.83 9.53 9.49
C GLY A 194 -2.67 9.28 7.99
N VAL A 195 -1.82 8.32 7.62
CA VAL A 195 -1.70 7.84 6.25
C VAL A 195 -2.41 6.50 6.15
N SER A 196 -3.43 6.45 5.33
CA SER A 196 -4.15 5.22 4.98
C SER A 196 -4.57 5.27 3.51
N LYS A 197 -4.97 4.11 2.97
CA LYS A 197 -5.53 4.05 1.60
C LYS A 197 -6.76 4.95 1.48
N GLY A 198 -7.64 4.96 2.49
CA GLY A 198 -8.86 5.77 2.50
C GLY A 198 -8.59 7.27 2.55
N ASP A 199 -7.73 7.75 3.47
CA ASP A 199 -7.41 9.18 3.58
C ASP A 199 -6.81 9.73 2.28
N THR A 200 -5.97 8.94 1.64
CA THR A 200 -5.31 9.35 0.40
C THR A 200 -6.25 9.23 -0.80
N LEU A 201 -7.14 8.24 -0.80
CA LEU A 201 -8.19 8.14 -1.81
C LEU A 201 -9.18 9.31 -1.70
N ALA A 202 -9.52 9.77 -0.49
CA ALA A 202 -10.34 10.96 -0.28
C ALA A 202 -9.67 12.20 -0.90
N LYS A 203 -8.38 12.41 -0.67
CA LYS A 203 -7.61 13.50 -1.31
C LYS A 203 -7.59 13.40 -2.84
N LEU A 204 -7.46 12.19 -3.38
CA LEU A 204 -7.57 11.99 -4.82
C LEU A 204 -8.98 12.34 -5.32
N GLY A 205 -10.02 11.97 -4.59
CA GLY A 205 -11.41 12.34 -4.89
C GLY A 205 -11.61 13.85 -4.93
N GLU A 206 -11.08 14.59 -3.95
CA GLU A 206 -11.09 16.06 -3.96
C GLU A 206 -10.40 16.66 -5.19
N LEU A 207 -9.23 16.11 -5.58
CA LEU A 207 -8.51 16.55 -6.80
C LEU A 207 -9.28 16.30 -8.09
N LEU A 208 -10.17 15.30 -8.10
CA LEU A 208 -10.92 14.88 -9.27
C LEU A 208 -12.40 15.35 -9.27
N ASP A 209 -12.82 16.06 -8.24
CA ASP A 209 -14.23 16.42 -7.98
C ASP A 209 -15.16 15.18 -7.97
N ILE A 210 -14.70 14.12 -7.28
CA ILE A 210 -15.43 12.87 -7.08
C ILE A 210 -15.65 12.66 -5.57
N SER A 211 -16.90 12.66 -5.16
CA SER A 211 -17.26 12.43 -3.76
C SER A 211 -17.08 10.96 -3.34
N PRO A 212 -16.85 10.66 -2.05
CA PRO A 212 -16.80 9.27 -1.56
C PRO A 212 -18.03 8.44 -1.95
N GLN A 213 -19.20 9.02 -2.02
CA GLN A 213 -20.46 8.35 -2.42
C GLN A 213 -20.46 7.91 -3.88
N GLU A 214 -19.57 8.45 -4.70
CA GLU A 214 -19.39 8.08 -6.11
C GLU A 214 -18.20 7.12 -6.32
N MET A 215 -17.64 6.61 -5.22
CA MET A 215 -16.53 5.64 -5.23
C MET A 215 -17.02 4.23 -4.91
N MET A 216 -16.44 3.25 -5.59
CA MET A 216 -16.45 1.84 -5.22
C MET A 216 -15.02 1.43 -4.87
N THR A 217 -14.85 0.72 -3.76
CA THR A 217 -13.54 0.23 -3.32
C THR A 217 -13.56 -1.26 -3.12
N MET A 218 -12.45 -1.95 -3.40
CA MET A 218 -12.32 -3.40 -3.25
C MET A 218 -11.04 -3.75 -2.51
N GLY A 219 -11.13 -4.62 -1.50
CA GLY A 219 -9.99 -5.02 -0.68
C GLY A 219 -10.25 -6.30 0.10
N ASP A 220 -9.20 -6.82 0.76
CA ASP A 220 -9.27 -8.08 1.50
C ASP A 220 -8.59 -8.06 2.88
N GLN A 221 -7.71 -7.09 3.17
CA GLN A 221 -6.94 -7.02 4.42
C GLN A 221 -7.23 -5.75 5.24
N GLU A 222 -6.71 -5.72 6.47
CA GLU A 222 -6.92 -4.61 7.41
C GLU A 222 -6.45 -3.24 6.87
N ASN A 223 -5.41 -3.20 6.02
CA ASN A 223 -4.95 -1.98 5.38
C ASN A 223 -5.94 -1.41 4.35
N ASP A 224 -6.98 -2.17 3.98
CA ASP A 224 -8.05 -1.77 3.08
C ASP A 224 -9.25 -1.18 3.80
N LEU A 225 -9.40 -1.44 5.11
CA LEU A 225 -10.55 -0.99 5.90
C LEU A 225 -10.87 0.47 5.69
N SER A 226 -9.87 1.33 5.74
CA SER A 226 -10.07 2.77 5.59
C SER A 226 -10.67 3.18 4.24
N MET A 227 -10.35 2.48 3.14
CA MET A 227 -10.97 2.76 1.85
C MET A 227 -12.35 2.09 1.70
N ILE A 228 -12.54 0.91 2.31
CA ILE A 228 -13.83 0.22 2.34
C ILE A 228 -14.87 1.06 3.11
N GLU A 229 -14.49 1.62 4.24
CA GLU A 229 -15.36 2.47 5.07
C GLU A 229 -15.62 3.85 4.45
N LEU A 230 -14.65 4.40 3.71
CA LEU A 230 -14.76 5.69 3.04
C LEU A 230 -15.80 5.69 1.93
N ALA A 231 -15.82 4.65 1.09
CA ALA A 231 -16.55 4.63 -0.15
C ALA A 231 -18.06 4.50 0.04
N GLY A 232 -18.85 5.07 -0.88
CA GLY A 232 -20.29 4.81 -0.95
C GLY A 232 -20.63 3.36 -1.23
N LEU A 233 -19.68 2.60 -1.81
CA LEU A 233 -19.76 1.16 -2.00
C LEU A 233 -18.39 0.50 -1.70
N GLY A 234 -18.19 0.08 -0.47
CA GLY A 234 -17.08 -0.79 -0.07
C GLY A 234 -17.40 -2.25 -0.36
N VAL A 235 -16.51 -2.92 -1.05
CA VAL A 235 -16.62 -4.33 -1.46
C VAL A 235 -15.50 -5.13 -0.82
N ALA A 236 -15.83 -6.08 0.04
CA ALA A 236 -14.89 -7.07 0.54
C ALA A 236 -14.77 -8.23 -0.46
N MET A 237 -13.56 -8.74 -0.65
CA MET A 237 -13.37 -9.99 -1.40
C MET A 237 -13.86 -11.19 -0.59
N GLY A 238 -14.24 -12.27 -1.26
CA GLY A 238 -14.69 -13.52 -0.61
C GLY A 238 -13.64 -14.13 0.33
N ASN A 239 -12.37 -13.93 0.03
CA ASN A 239 -11.20 -14.31 0.84
C ASN A 239 -10.79 -13.25 1.89
N ALA A 240 -11.51 -12.13 2.01
CA ALA A 240 -11.19 -11.07 2.95
C ALA A 240 -11.30 -11.53 4.41
N THR A 241 -10.61 -10.83 5.31
CA THR A 241 -10.76 -11.03 6.75
C THR A 241 -12.20 -10.72 7.20
N ASP A 242 -12.63 -11.30 8.31
CA ASP A 242 -13.97 -11.08 8.83
C ASP A 242 -14.23 -9.60 9.11
N GLN A 243 -13.24 -8.89 9.63
CA GLN A 243 -13.31 -7.45 9.91
C GLN A 243 -13.58 -6.63 8.64
N VAL A 244 -12.94 -6.96 7.52
CA VAL A 244 -13.17 -6.28 6.23
C VAL A 244 -14.55 -6.61 5.68
N LYS A 245 -15.01 -7.87 5.83
CA LYS A 245 -16.37 -8.28 5.42
C LYS A 245 -17.46 -7.57 6.22
N GLU A 246 -17.25 -7.40 7.52
CA GLU A 246 -18.19 -6.69 8.40
C GLU A 246 -18.31 -5.19 8.07
N ALA A 247 -17.21 -4.56 7.63
CA ALA A 247 -17.18 -3.14 7.25
C ALA A 247 -17.77 -2.87 5.86
N ALA A 248 -17.79 -3.88 4.99
CA ALA A 248 -18.18 -3.72 3.59
C ALA A 248 -19.71 -3.71 3.38
N GLN A 249 -20.19 -2.97 2.38
CA GLN A 249 -21.59 -3.00 1.96
C GLN A 249 -21.90 -4.21 1.07
N TYR A 250 -20.88 -4.86 0.49
CA TYR A 250 -21.03 -6.04 -0.33
C TYR A 250 -19.82 -6.98 -0.19
N VAL A 251 -20.07 -8.28 -0.14
CA VAL A 251 -19.03 -9.31 -0.20
C VAL A 251 -19.08 -9.96 -1.58
N SER A 252 -17.99 -9.86 -2.32
CA SER A 252 -17.85 -10.44 -3.66
C SER A 252 -17.36 -11.90 -3.60
N LEU A 253 -17.04 -12.47 -4.75
CA LEU A 253 -16.33 -13.75 -4.86
C LEU A 253 -14.87 -13.57 -4.41
N THR A 254 -14.13 -14.65 -4.30
CA THR A 254 -12.70 -14.62 -3.97
C THR A 254 -11.87 -14.06 -5.13
N ASN A 255 -10.61 -13.69 -4.85
CA ASN A 255 -9.66 -13.30 -5.89
C ASN A 255 -9.34 -14.44 -6.88
N GLU A 256 -9.53 -15.71 -6.49
CA GLU A 256 -9.40 -16.89 -7.36
C GLU A 256 -10.62 -17.11 -8.26
N GLU A 257 -11.77 -16.53 -7.91
CA GLU A 257 -13.04 -16.67 -8.60
C GLU A 257 -13.46 -15.39 -9.35
N ASP A 258 -12.50 -14.56 -9.72
CA ASP A 258 -12.73 -13.30 -10.44
C ASP A 258 -13.65 -12.31 -9.70
N GLY A 259 -13.52 -12.22 -8.37
CA GLY A 259 -14.37 -11.40 -7.53
C GLY A 259 -14.40 -9.92 -7.90
N VAL A 260 -13.30 -9.36 -8.44
CA VAL A 260 -13.24 -7.98 -8.95
C VAL A 260 -14.16 -7.82 -10.16
N ALA A 261 -14.07 -8.73 -11.15
CA ALA A 261 -14.95 -8.71 -12.33
C ALA A 261 -16.40 -8.87 -11.94
N HIS A 262 -16.69 -9.79 -11.00
CA HIS A 262 -18.05 -10.00 -10.49
C HIS A 262 -18.65 -8.70 -9.93
N ALA A 263 -17.91 -7.99 -9.06
CA ALA A 263 -18.37 -6.74 -8.47
C ALA A 263 -18.55 -5.62 -9.52
N ILE A 264 -17.60 -5.48 -10.45
CA ILE A 264 -17.67 -4.48 -11.52
C ILE A 264 -18.93 -4.71 -12.36
N HIS A 265 -19.17 -5.90 -12.86
CA HIS A 265 -20.35 -6.20 -13.70
C HIS A 265 -21.69 -6.07 -12.95
N LYS A 266 -21.68 -6.23 -11.62
CA LYS A 266 -22.88 -6.05 -10.81
C LYS A 266 -23.25 -4.58 -10.63
N PHE A 267 -22.29 -3.69 -10.47
CA PHE A 267 -22.53 -2.31 -10.03
C PHE A 267 -22.23 -1.24 -11.08
N ILE A 268 -21.47 -1.56 -12.12
CA ILE A 268 -21.21 -0.66 -13.26
C ILE A 268 -22.12 -1.03 -14.40
N VAL A 269 -23.05 -0.13 -14.71
CA VAL A 269 -24.09 -0.36 -15.74
C VAL A 269 -23.84 0.48 -16.97
#